data_66e19a625893e85c768538fb8418ba6d
#
_entry.id   66e19a625893e85c768538fb8418ba6d
#
_cell.length_a   1.000
_cell.length_b   1.000
_cell.length_c   1.000
_cell.angle_alpha   90.00
_cell.angle_beta   90.00
_cell.angle_gamma   90.00
#
_symmetry.space_group_name_H-M   'P 1'
#
loop_
_entity.id
_entity.type
_entity.pdbx_description
1 polymer ?
#
loop_
_entity_poly.entity_id
_entity_poly.type
_entity_poly.pdbx_seq_one_letter_code
_entity_poly.pdbx_strand_id
1 'polypeptide(L)' 'MTVNLDKETVERIKAFKAIMDKGRFANGAQVTEVYNRVFGTRLASTNCASCIRKRIDTMYNQVRKLEQQDGQGD' A
#
# COMPACT_ATOMS: atom_id res chain seq x y z
N MET A 1 -10.96 -12.94 4.48
CA MET A 1 -9.92 -12.04 5.00
C MET A 1 -10.30 -10.60 4.67
N THR A 2 -10.33 -9.74 5.66
CA THR A 2 -10.80 -8.36 5.48
C THR A 2 -9.60 -7.44 5.24
N VAL A 3 -9.65 -6.70 4.14
CA VAL A 3 -8.64 -5.69 3.82
C VAL A 3 -9.16 -4.34 4.33
N ASN A 4 -8.35 -3.67 5.14
CA ASN A 4 -8.75 -2.42 5.78
C ASN A 4 -8.21 -1.23 4.97
N LEU A 5 -9.06 -0.67 4.12
CA LEU A 5 -8.69 0.43 3.21
C LEU A 5 -9.59 1.64 3.45
N ASP A 6 -9.33 2.38 4.53
CA ASP A 6 -10.02 3.64 4.73
C ASP A 6 -9.40 4.73 3.83
N LYS A 7 -10.05 5.89 3.78
CA LYS A 7 -9.63 6.98 2.90
C LYS A 7 -8.19 7.43 3.17
N GLU A 8 -7.85 7.58 4.44
CA GLU A 8 -6.51 8.02 4.83
C GLU A 8 -5.45 7.00 4.40
N THR A 9 -5.74 5.71 4.60
CA THR A 9 -4.84 4.64 4.21
C THR A 9 -4.65 4.62 2.69
N VAL A 10 -5.72 4.77 1.94
CA VAL A 10 -5.66 4.82 0.48
C VAL A 10 -4.77 5.98 0.02
N GLU A 11 -4.91 7.14 0.63
CA GLU A 11 -4.08 8.30 0.27
C GLU A 11 -2.60 8.05 0.56
N ARG A 12 -2.30 7.40 1.68
CA ARG A 12 -0.92 7.04 2.02
C ARG A 12 -0.32 6.06 1.01
N ILE A 13 -1.10 5.06 0.61
CA ILE A 13 -0.65 4.08 -0.38
C ILE A 13 -0.35 4.76 -1.70
N LYS A 14 -1.22 5.65 -2.13
CA LYS A 14 -1.00 6.41 -3.37
C LYS A 14 0.25 7.30 -3.27
N ALA A 15 0.51 7.88 -2.11
CA ALA A 15 1.72 8.68 -1.89
C ALA A 15 2.98 7.82 -1.97
N PHE A 16 2.97 6.62 -1.39
CA PHE A 16 4.09 5.70 -1.50
C PHE A 16 4.35 5.33 -2.96
N LYS A 17 3.30 5.04 -3.69
CA LYS A 17 3.42 4.68 -5.11
C LYS A 17 4.01 5.83 -5.92
N ALA A 18 3.59 7.06 -5.65
CA ALA A 18 4.11 8.24 -6.34
C ALA A 18 5.61 8.42 -6.05
N ILE A 19 6.04 8.19 -4.81
CA ILE A 19 7.45 8.27 -4.44
C ILE A 19 8.26 7.26 -5.24
N MET A 20 7.77 6.02 -5.34
CA MET A 20 8.45 4.97 -6.09
C MET A 20 8.51 5.28 -7.58
N ASP A 21 7.44 5.83 -8.13
CA ASP A 21 7.38 6.18 -9.55
C ASP A 21 8.39 7.28 -9.92
N LYS A 22 8.78 8.10 -8.94
CA LYS A 22 9.81 9.13 -9.14
C LYS A 22 11.23 8.61 -8.97
N GLY A 23 11.38 7.30 -8.81
CA GLY A 23 12.68 6.69 -8.64
C GLY A 23 13.25 6.80 -7.23
N ARG A 24 12.42 7.16 -6.25
CA ARG A 24 12.81 7.25 -4.85
C ARG A 24 12.19 6.07 -4.08
N PHE A 25 12.66 5.86 -2.86
CA PHE A 25 12.14 4.80 -2.01
C PHE A 25 11.43 5.41 -0.82
N ALA A 26 10.25 4.90 -0.53
CA ALA A 26 9.52 5.27 0.66
C ALA A 26 10.19 4.68 1.90
N ASN A 27 9.87 5.23 3.08
CA ASN A 27 10.39 4.72 4.35
C ASN A 27 9.85 3.32 4.60
N GLY A 28 10.75 2.33 4.74
CA GLY A 28 10.38 0.94 4.92
C GLY A 28 9.54 0.69 6.16
N ALA A 29 9.83 1.39 7.26
CA ALA A 29 9.06 1.24 8.50
C ALA A 29 7.63 1.74 8.32
N GLN A 30 7.45 2.87 7.64
CA GLN A 30 6.12 3.42 7.40
C GLN A 30 5.32 2.53 6.43
N VAL A 31 5.97 2.05 5.38
CA VAL A 31 5.32 1.15 4.43
C VAL A 31 4.86 -0.12 5.12
N THR A 32 5.73 -0.69 5.97
CA THR A 32 5.40 -1.90 6.70
C THR A 32 4.26 -1.67 7.68
N GLU A 33 4.26 -0.53 8.37
CA GLU A 33 3.17 -0.20 9.30
C GLU A 33 1.83 -0.14 8.58
N VAL A 34 1.78 0.54 7.45
CA VAL A 34 0.55 0.65 6.67
C VAL A 34 0.14 -0.71 6.14
N TYR A 35 1.09 -1.48 5.62
CA TYR A 35 0.83 -2.83 5.12
C TYR A 35 0.21 -3.71 6.21
N ASN A 36 0.79 -3.69 7.40
CA ASN A 36 0.27 -4.50 8.51
C ASN A 36 -1.15 -4.09 8.88
N ARG A 37 -1.44 -2.81 8.83
CA ARG A 37 -2.78 -2.31 9.12
C ARG A 37 -3.78 -2.75 8.05
N VAL A 38 -3.38 -2.70 6.79
CA VAL A 38 -4.25 -3.07 5.67
C VAL A 38 -4.61 -4.56 5.73
N PHE A 39 -3.62 -5.40 5.94
CA PHE A 39 -3.79 -6.86 5.84
C PHE A 39 -3.89 -7.57 7.19
N GLY A 40 -3.78 -6.85 8.30
CA GLY A 40 -3.83 -7.45 9.62
C GLY A 40 -2.64 -8.34 9.92
N THR A 41 -1.48 -8.03 9.33
CA THR A 41 -0.25 -8.80 9.52
C THR A 41 0.66 -8.13 10.54
N ARG A 42 1.76 -8.80 10.88
CA ARG A 42 2.76 -8.31 11.83
C ARG A 42 4.16 -8.46 11.27
N LEU A 43 4.36 -8.00 10.05
CA LEU A 43 5.67 -8.09 9.42
C LEU A 43 6.63 -7.10 10.07
N ALA A 44 7.91 -7.49 10.12
CA ALA A 44 8.96 -6.58 10.58
C ALA A 44 9.26 -5.56 9.49
N SER A 45 9.68 -4.36 9.90
CA SER A 45 10.13 -3.36 8.95
C SER A 45 11.37 -3.84 8.21
N THR A 46 11.58 -3.34 7.00
CA THR A 46 12.67 -3.81 6.15
C THR A 46 13.33 -2.64 5.44
N ASN A 47 14.63 -2.78 5.18
CA ASN A 47 15.38 -1.86 4.32
C ASN A 47 15.58 -2.40 2.92
N CYS A 48 15.04 -3.57 2.63
CA CYS A 48 15.16 -4.20 1.32
C CYS A 48 14.30 -3.45 0.31
N ALA A 49 14.94 -2.84 -0.69
CA ALA A 49 14.25 -2.03 -1.69
C ALA A 49 13.18 -2.83 -2.44
N SER A 50 13.51 -4.04 -2.87
CA SER A 50 12.54 -4.87 -3.60
C SER A 50 11.41 -5.34 -2.70
N CYS A 51 11.67 -5.55 -1.42
CA CYS A 51 10.61 -5.91 -0.46
C CYS A 51 9.64 -4.75 -0.25
N ILE A 52 10.18 -3.54 -0.10
CA ILE A 52 9.38 -2.33 0.04
C ILE A 52 8.50 -2.13 -1.19
N ARG A 53 9.09 -2.27 -2.38
CA ARG A 53 8.35 -2.15 -3.63
C ARG A 53 7.22 -3.17 -3.71
N LYS A 54 7.49 -4.42 -3.37
CA LYS A 54 6.47 -5.45 -3.37
C LYS A 54 5.30 -5.12 -2.46
N ARG A 55 5.61 -4.64 -1.26
CA ARG A 55 4.57 -4.27 -0.29
C ARG A 55 3.70 -3.15 -0.81
N ILE A 56 4.33 -2.13 -1.40
CA ILE A 56 3.61 -1.01 -1.99
C ILE A 56 2.73 -1.49 -3.15
N ASP A 57 3.29 -2.30 -4.04
CA ASP A 57 2.53 -2.81 -5.20
C ASP A 57 1.34 -3.65 -4.75
N THR A 58 1.53 -4.49 -3.74
CA THR A 58 0.45 -5.33 -3.21
C THR A 58 -0.70 -4.48 -2.66
N MET A 59 -0.35 -3.45 -1.88
CA MET A 59 -1.35 -2.52 -1.34
C MET A 59 -2.02 -1.72 -2.47
N TYR A 60 -1.24 -1.25 -3.42
CA TYR A 60 -1.77 -0.45 -4.52
C TYR A 60 -2.73 -1.25 -5.39
N ASN A 61 -2.47 -2.54 -5.59
CA ASN A 61 -3.39 -3.41 -6.32
C ASN A 61 -4.74 -3.50 -5.61
N GLN A 62 -4.75 -3.52 -4.28
CA GLN A 62 -6.00 -3.52 -3.53
C GLN A 62 -6.76 -2.20 -3.71
N VAL A 63 -6.04 -1.09 -3.70
CA VAL A 63 -6.64 0.23 -3.95
C VAL A 63 -7.26 0.28 -5.34
N ARG A 64 -6.57 -0.24 -6.35
CA ARG A 64 -7.10 -0.27 -7.70
C ARG A 64 -8.37 -1.10 -7.80
N LYS A 65 -8.40 -2.24 -7.15
CA LYS A 65 -9.59 -3.08 -7.12
C LYS A 65 -10.77 -2.36 -6.49
N LEU A 66 -10.51 -1.67 -5.38
CA LEU A 66 -11.54 -0.90 -4.70
C LEU A 66 -12.10 0.21 -5.60
N GLU A 67 -11.22 0.95 -6.26
CA GLU A 67 -11.63 2.02 -7.16
C GLU A 67 -12.38 1.50 -8.38
N GLN A 68 -11.98 0.35 -8.90
CA GLN A 68 -12.69 -0.27 -10.01
C GLN A 68 -14.09 -0.72 -9.61
N GLN A 69 -14.24 -1.25 -8.40
CA GLN A 69 -15.54 -1.65 -7.89
C GLN A 69 -16.48 -0.45 -7.78
N ASP A 70 -15.96 0.66 -7.28
CA ASP A 70 -16.75 1.90 -7.19
C ASP A 70 -17.17 2.37 -8.58
N GLY A 71 -16.27 2.29 -9.55
CA GLY A 71 -16.56 2.69 -10.92
C GLY A 71 -17.56 1.78 -11.60
N GLN A 72 -17.64 0.54 -11.19
CA GLN A 72 -18.56 -0.44 -11.74
C GLN A 72 -19.88 -0.51 -10.99
N GLY A 73 -19.97 0.17 -9.89
CA GLY A 73 -21.19 0.19 -9.10
C GLY A 73 -22.39 0.83 -9.76
N ASP A 74 -22.22 1.32 -10.93
CA ASP A 74 -23.27 1.96 -11.69
C ASP A 74 -24.19 0.95 -12.37
#